data_4cde07778cd8303e9192bb739b96c222
#
_entry.id   4cde07778cd8303e9192bb739b96c222
#
_cell.length_a   1.000
_cell.length_b   1.000
_cell.length_c   1.000
_cell.angle_alpha   90.00
_cell.angle_beta   90.00
_cell.angle_gamma   90.00
#
_symmetry.space_group_name_H-M   'P 1'
#
loop_
_entity.id
_entity.type
_entity.pdbx_description
1 polymer ?
#
loop_
_entity_poly.entity_id
_entity_poly.type
_entity_poly.pdbx_seq_one_letter_code
_entity_poly.pdbx_strand_id
1 'polypeptide(L)'
;MGRPYLVEGVGEDFWPTTYDQNICDRVIEVSDADSFAMTRRLAREEALLVGGSCGMAAVAAIRLAEELDDPSAVIVVLLPDSGRGYLGKIFNDTWLSRYGFAPRRSSERVIGDVLREKSGELPSLVHTHPGETIAEAISILREYGVSQMPVVRAEPPVMAAEVVGSVSARGLLGALFTRQAGPADRVSVAMEPSLPMVGATEPVARAVEVLVDGDALLVLDDGKPVGVLTRQDLLSDIN
;
A
#
# COMPACT_ATOMS: atom_id res chain seq x y z
N MET A 1 5.05 -17.92 2.94
CA MET A 1 5.68 -17.02 1.97
C MET A 1 5.50 -15.61 2.50
N GLY A 2 6.59 -14.87 2.75
CA GLY A 2 6.52 -13.50 3.25
C GLY A 2 5.85 -12.60 2.22
N ARG A 3 5.15 -11.57 2.67
CA ARG A 3 4.56 -10.55 1.81
C ARG A 3 5.42 -9.30 1.82
N PRO A 4 5.49 -8.52 0.73
CA PRO A 4 6.20 -7.26 0.70
C PRO A 4 5.68 -6.31 1.78
N TYR A 5 6.60 -5.59 2.40
CA TYR A 5 6.37 -4.51 3.36
C TYR A 5 7.31 -3.36 2.98
N LEU A 6 7.12 -2.20 3.61
CA LEU A 6 7.84 -0.98 3.23
C LEU A 6 8.98 -0.62 4.19
N VAL A 7 9.02 -1.23 5.38
CA VAL A 7 10.17 -1.15 6.28
C VAL A 7 11.31 -1.98 5.69
N GLU A 8 12.44 -1.34 5.38
CA GLU A 8 13.58 -1.99 4.75
C GLU A 8 14.46 -2.74 5.79
N GLY A 9 15.05 -3.87 5.37
CA GLY A 9 16.02 -4.62 6.15
C GLY A 9 15.47 -5.48 7.30
N VAL A 10 14.17 -5.84 7.23
CA VAL A 10 13.50 -6.71 8.20
C VAL A 10 12.65 -7.74 7.47
N GLY A 11 12.24 -8.81 8.16
CA GLY A 11 11.24 -9.77 7.65
C GLY A 11 11.67 -10.54 6.40
N GLU A 12 12.95 -10.85 6.26
CA GLU A 12 13.47 -11.60 5.11
C GLU A 12 12.76 -12.94 4.92
N ASP A 13 12.55 -13.35 3.67
CA ASP A 13 11.89 -14.60 3.30
C ASP A 13 12.75 -15.86 3.52
N PHE A 14 13.90 -15.70 4.17
CA PHE A 14 14.83 -16.77 4.51
C PHE A 14 15.46 -16.56 5.88
N TRP A 15 15.94 -17.63 6.47
CA TRP A 15 16.70 -17.57 7.71
C TRP A 15 18.19 -17.37 7.38
N PRO A 16 18.79 -16.20 7.71
CA PRO A 16 20.22 -16.00 7.55
C PRO A 16 21.01 -17.06 8.33
N THR A 17 22.12 -17.55 7.77
CA THR A 17 22.98 -18.54 8.44
C THR A 17 23.59 -18.06 9.75
N THR A 18 23.61 -16.76 9.96
CA THR A 18 24.08 -16.09 11.17
C THR A 18 22.98 -15.96 12.26
N TYR A 19 21.74 -16.34 11.96
CA TYR A 19 20.61 -16.25 12.88
C TYR A 19 20.31 -17.62 13.51
N ASP A 20 20.46 -17.71 14.82
CA ASP A 20 20.03 -18.87 15.61
C ASP A 20 18.59 -18.67 16.11
N GLN A 21 17.65 -19.40 15.54
CA GLN A 21 16.23 -19.33 15.90
C GLN A 21 15.94 -19.73 17.36
N ASN A 22 16.84 -20.48 18.00
CA ASN A 22 16.64 -20.96 19.37
C ASN A 22 17.03 -19.90 20.43
N ILE A 23 17.66 -18.80 20.01
CA ILE A 23 18.08 -17.72 20.92
C ILE A 23 16.95 -16.70 21.15
N CYS A 24 15.93 -16.72 20.33
CA CYS A 24 14.82 -15.78 20.39
C CYS A 24 13.72 -16.32 21.31
N ASP A 25 13.48 -15.64 22.43
CA ASP A 25 12.42 -16.01 23.39
C ASP A 25 11.04 -15.57 22.87
N ARG A 26 10.98 -14.48 22.11
CA ARG A 26 9.72 -13.89 21.64
C ARG A 26 9.88 -13.09 20.34
N VAL A 27 8.87 -13.16 19.48
CA VAL A 27 8.70 -12.32 18.29
C VAL A 27 7.51 -11.40 18.49
N ILE A 28 7.71 -10.09 18.24
CA ILE A 28 6.66 -9.06 18.30
C ILE A 28 6.47 -8.49 16.91
N GLU A 29 5.27 -8.64 16.36
CA GLU A 29 4.92 -8.08 15.06
C GLU A 29 4.59 -6.58 15.20
N VAL A 30 5.15 -5.77 14.29
CA VAL A 30 4.93 -4.32 14.24
C VAL A 30 4.60 -3.92 12.80
N SER A 31 3.55 -3.12 12.62
CA SER A 31 3.14 -2.63 11.30
C SER A 31 4.12 -1.60 10.73
N ASP A 32 4.10 -1.43 9.39
CA ASP A 32 4.84 -0.33 8.72
C ASP A 32 4.39 1.03 9.27
N ALA A 33 3.09 1.24 9.47
CA ALA A 33 2.52 2.47 10.00
C ALA A 33 3.10 2.84 11.38
N ASP A 34 3.08 1.89 12.32
CA ASP A 34 3.66 2.08 13.67
C ASP A 34 5.16 2.35 13.60
N SER A 35 5.87 1.61 12.74
CA SER A 35 7.31 1.74 12.53
C SER A 35 7.68 3.14 12.03
N PHE A 36 6.99 3.64 11.01
CA PHE A 36 7.24 4.97 10.43
C PHE A 36 6.86 6.09 11.39
N ALA A 37 5.74 5.96 12.09
CA ALA A 37 5.32 6.92 13.11
C ALA A 37 6.37 7.03 14.22
N MET A 38 6.85 5.89 14.74
CA MET A 38 7.87 5.84 15.79
C MET A 38 9.23 6.37 15.30
N THR A 39 9.67 6.02 14.09
CA THR A 39 10.90 6.55 13.49
C THR A 39 10.90 8.08 13.48
N ARG A 40 9.77 8.68 13.10
CA ARG A 40 9.60 10.15 13.09
C ARG A 40 9.53 10.74 14.49
N ARG A 41 8.94 10.03 15.46
CA ARG A 41 8.94 10.44 16.87
C ARG A 41 10.34 10.44 17.45
N LEU A 42 11.12 9.39 17.25
CA LEU A 42 12.51 9.31 17.69
C LEU A 42 13.33 10.50 17.17
N ALA A 43 13.16 10.89 15.91
CA ALA A 43 13.85 12.04 15.36
C ALA A 43 13.44 13.39 16.00
N ARG A 44 12.13 13.57 16.30
CA ARG A 44 11.61 14.83 16.83
C ARG A 44 11.74 14.97 18.34
N GLU A 45 11.55 13.88 19.07
CA GLU A 45 11.47 13.87 20.53
C GLU A 45 12.81 13.54 21.18
N GLU A 46 13.62 12.68 20.53
CA GLU A 46 14.88 12.17 21.07
C GLU A 46 16.12 12.60 20.24
N ALA A 47 15.93 13.37 19.18
CA ALA A 47 16.99 13.76 18.24
C ALA A 47 17.74 12.57 17.59
N LEU A 48 17.11 11.41 17.50
CA LEU A 48 17.64 10.18 16.90
C LEU A 48 17.16 10.06 15.45
N LEU A 49 18.00 10.45 14.50
CA LEU A 49 17.73 10.28 13.07
C LEU A 49 18.11 8.86 12.63
N VAL A 50 17.14 7.96 12.66
CA VAL A 50 17.29 6.51 12.43
C VAL A 50 16.34 6.00 11.34
N GLY A 51 16.50 4.75 10.89
CA GLY A 51 15.68 4.14 9.86
C GLY A 51 14.38 3.50 10.36
N GLY A 52 13.60 2.93 9.43
CA GLY A 52 12.29 2.34 9.72
C GLY A 52 12.35 1.13 10.65
N SER A 53 13.35 0.27 10.49
CA SER A 53 13.59 -0.88 11.37
C SER A 53 13.92 -0.48 12.82
N CYS A 54 14.53 0.68 13.02
CA CYS A 54 14.77 1.24 14.35
C CYS A 54 13.45 1.66 15.01
N GLY A 55 12.54 2.29 14.27
CA GLY A 55 11.18 2.59 14.75
C GLY A 55 10.42 1.33 15.12
N MET A 56 10.50 0.29 14.28
CA MET A 56 9.95 -1.03 14.55
C MET A 56 10.47 -1.61 15.88
N ALA A 57 11.78 -1.63 16.07
CA ALA A 57 12.42 -2.12 17.29
C ALA A 57 12.00 -1.33 18.53
N ALA A 58 11.90 0.00 18.43
CA ALA A 58 11.44 0.86 19.52
C ALA A 58 9.97 0.60 19.89
N VAL A 59 9.07 0.41 18.92
CA VAL A 59 7.67 0.05 19.19
C VAL A 59 7.59 -1.29 19.92
N ALA A 60 8.33 -2.30 19.45
CA ALA A 60 8.36 -3.62 20.09
C ALA A 60 8.89 -3.52 21.53
N ALA A 61 9.93 -2.75 21.76
CA ALA A 61 10.49 -2.53 23.09
C ALA A 61 9.51 -1.84 24.05
N ILE A 62 8.77 -0.83 23.57
CA ILE A 62 7.75 -0.14 24.38
C ILE A 62 6.62 -1.12 24.74
N ARG A 63 6.11 -1.89 23.78
CA ARG A 63 5.09 -2.92 24.05
C ARG A 63 5.57 -3.95 25.07
N LEU A 64 6.83 -4.37 24.98
CA LEU A 64 7.42 -5.28 25.95
C LEU A 64 7.53 -4.63 27.35
N ALA A 65 7.93 -3.36 27.42
CA ALA A 65 8.03 -2.61 28.69
C ALA A 65 6.66 -2.48 29.39
N GLU A 66 5.62 -2.17 28.60
CA GLU A 66 4.24 -2.07 29.11
C GLU A 66 3.74 -3.41 29.66
N GLU A 67 4.08 -4.53 29.00
CA GLU A 67 3.70 -5.86 29.47
C GLU A 67 4.48 -6.32 30.72
N LEU A 68 5.75 -5.97 30.82
CA LEU A 68 6.57 -6.33 31.99
C LEU A 68 6.13 -5.58 33.25
N ASP A 69 5.62 -4.36 33.09
CA ASP A 69 5.17 -3.46 34.16
C ASP A 69 6.15 -3.42 35.36
N ASP A 70 7.46 -3.49 35.07
CA ASP A 70 8.53 -3.48 36.05
C ASP A 70 9.38 -2.22 35.89
N PRO A 71 9.27 -1.24 36.81
CA PRO A 71 10.05 0.01 36.73
C PRO A 71 11.56 -0.18 36.93
N SER A 72 11.99 -1.35 37.35
CA SER A 72 13.42 -1.70 37.49
C SER A 72 14.00 -2.39 36.26
N ALA A 73 13.16 -2.77 35.30
CA ALA A 73 13.61 -3.43 34.09
C ALA A 73 14.45 -2.50 33.21
N VAL A 74 15.53 -3.03 32.66
CA VAL A 74 16.37 -2.33 31.67
C VAL A 74 16.22 -3.03 30.34
N ILE A 75 15.66 -2.32 29.36
CA ILE A 75 15.47 -2.82 28.00
C ILE A 75 16.48 -2.16 27.07
N VAL A 76 17.33 -2.97 26.44
CA VAL A 76 18.30 -2.49 25.45
C VAL A 76 17.73 -2.67 24.05
N VAL A 77 17.65 -1.59 23.29
CA VAL A 77 17.13 -1.59 21.92
C VAL A 77 18.27 -1.32 20.94
N LEU A 78 18.46 -2.21 19.98
CA LEU A 78 19.40 -2.00 18.90
C LEU A 78 18.77 -1.17 17.80
N LEU A 79 19.39 -0.05 17.42
CA LEU A 79 19.01 0.83 16.32
C LEU A 79 20.05 0.68 15.20
N PRO A 80 19.81 -0.20 14.20
CA PRO A 80 20.89 -0.70 13.34
C PRO A 80 21.37 0.28 12.28
N ASP A 81 20.58 1.30 11.90
CA ASP A 81 20.92 2.19 10.79
C ASP A 81 20.57 3.67 11.01
N SER A 82 21.03 4.50 10.08
CA SER A 82 20.82 5.95 10.08
C SER A 82 19.64 6.34 9.18
N GLY A 83 18.86 7.32 9.61
CA GLY A 83 17.74 7.89 8.84
C GLY A 83 18.13 8.62 7.55
N ARG A 84 19.42 8.82 7.27
CA ARG A 84 19.89 9.55 6.06
C ARG A 84 19.39 8.94 4.76
N GLY A 85 19.31 7.60 4.66
CA GLY A 85 18.79 6.89 3.49
C GLY A 85 17.29 7.05 3.29
N TYR A 86 16.56 7.56 4.28
CA TYR A 86 15.10 7.60 4.32
C TYR A 86 14.51 9.00 4.23
N LEU A 87 15.34 10.03 3.96
CA LEU A 87 14.88 11.42 3.84
C LEU A 87 13.85 11.61 2.71
N GLY A 88 13.96 10.86 1.63
CA GLY A 88 13.01 10.86 0.51
C GLY A 88 11.79 9.94 0.71
N LYS A 89 11.72 9.19 1.80
CA LYS A 89 10.68 8.19 2.12
C LYS A 89 10.01 8.52 3.46
N ILE A 90 10.41 7.87 4.55
CA ILE A 90 9.81 7.98 5.89
C ILE A 90 9.77 9.42 6.41
N PHE A 91 10.77 10.24 6.07
CA PHE A 91 10.85 11.65 6.47
C PHE A 91 10.24 12.62 5.44
N ASN A 92 9.70 12.11 4.33
CA ASN A 92 9.03 12.91 3.31
C ASN A 92 7.50 12.78 3.45
N ASP A 93 6.84 13.89 3.79
CA ASP A 93 5.38 13.92 3.98
C ASP A 93 4.62 13.54 2.71
N THR A 94 5.09 13.93 1.53
CA THR A 94 4.46 13.56 0.25
C THR A 94 4.51 12.06 0.02
N TRP A 95 5.62 11.42 0.35
CA TRP A 95 5.76 9.97 0.25
C TRP A 95 4.80 9.25 1.21
N LEU A 96 4.76 9.68 2.49
CA LEU A 96 3.85 9.11 3.47
C LEU A 96 2.38 9.29 3.08
N SER A 97 2.01 10.48 2.60
CA SER A 97 0.64 10.76 2.14
C SER A 97 0.26 9.85 0.98
N ARG A 98 1.13 9.72 -0.03
CA ARG A 98 0.89 8.87 -1.21
C ARG A 98 0.63 7.40 -0.86
N TYR A 99 1.32 6.88 0.15
CA TYR A 99 1.15 5.49 0.62
C TYR A 99 0.08 5.32 1.70
N GLY A 100 -0.62 6.40 2.08
CA GLY A 100 -1.69 6.35 3.07
C GLY A 100 -1.22 6.30 4.53
N PHE A 101 0.07 6.59 4.82
CA PHE A 101 0.62 6.61 6.18
C PHE A 101 0.50 7.98 6.88
N ALA A 102 0.15 9.03 6.15
CA ALA A 102 -0.02 10.34 6.76
C ALA A 102 -1.34 10.40 7.53
N PRO A 103 -1.34 10.93 8.76
CA PRO A 103 -2.59 11.15 9.49
C PRO A 103 -3.47 12.16 8.76
N ARG A 104 -4.78 11.99 8.84
CA ARG A 104 -5.74 12.98 8.34
C ARG A 104 -5.51 14.33 9.03
N ARG A 105 -5.17 15.35 8.27
CA ARG A 105 -4.72 16.66 8.81
C ARG A 105 -5.84 17.65 9.09
N SER A 106 -7.07 17.43 8.61
CA SER A 106 -8.16 18.39 8.71
C SER A 106 -9.53 17.73 8.73
N SER A 107 -10.58 18.54 8.99
CA SER A 107 -11.97 18.19 8.71
C SER A 107 -12.31 18.21 7.21
N GLU A 108 -11.37 18.53 6.37
CA GLU A 108 -11.52 18.54 4.91
C GLU A 108 -11.80 17.13 4.39
N ARG A 109 -12.65 17.06 3.36
CA ARG A 109 -12.99 15.81 2.69
C ARG A 109 -11.77 15.20 2.02
N VAL A 110 -11.52 13.92 2.30
CA VAL A 110 -10.37 13.17 1.78
C VAL A 110 -10.81 12.11 0.78
N ILE A 111 -9.87 11.60 0.01
CA ILE A 111 -10.08 10.58 -1.02
C ILE A 111 -10.77 9.33 -0.46
N GLY A 112 -10.40 8.91 0.75
CA GLY A 112 -11.02 7.77 1.44
C GLY A 112 -12.50 7.96 1.76
N ASP A 113 -12.97 9.22 1.93
CA ASP A 113 -14.40 9.50 2.12
C ASP A 113 -15.18 9.19 0.84
N VAL A 114 -14.68 9.66 -0.32
CA VAL A 114 -15.26 9.37 -1.64
C VAL A 114 -15.29 7.87 -1.93
N LEU A 115 -14.18 7.17 -1.62
CA LEU A 115 -14.11 5.74 -1.82
C LEU A 115 -15.13 4.96 -0.99
N ARG A 116 -15.35 5.36 0.28
CA ARG A 116 -16.35 4.71 1.16
C ARG A 116 -17.78 4.88 0.64
N GLU A 117 -18.09 6.05 0.11
CA GLU A 117 -19.41 6.33 -0.46
C GLU A 117 -19.65 5.53 -1.75
N LYS A 118 -18.58 5.32 -2.57
CA LYS A 118 -18.63 4.49 -3.76
C LYS A 118 -18.81 3.00 -3.43
N SER A 119 -18.20 2.51 -2.37
CA SER A 119 -17.95 1.06 -2.18
C SER A 119 -19.20 0.21 -2.00
N GLY A 120 -20.36 0.76 -1.65
CA GLY A 120 -21.66 0.06 -1.61
C GLY A 120 -21.57 -1.45 -1.41
N GLU A 121 -21.84 -2.21 -2.46
CA GLU A 121 -21.81 -3.68 -2.50
C GLU A 121 -20.49 -4.25 -3.11
N LEU A 122 -19.52 -3.39 -3.47
CA LEU A 122 -18.27 -3.84 -4.10
C LEU A 122 -17.30 -4.47 -3.08
N PRO A 123 -16.49 -5.47 -3.49
CA PRO A 123 -15.36 -5.93 -2.69
C PRO A 123 -14.36 -4.79 -2.47
N SER A 124 -13.56 -4.88 -1.41
CA SER A 124 -12.57 -3.86 -1.05
C SER A 124 -11.60 -3.53 -2.20
N LEU A 125 -11.30 -4.49 -3.06
CA LEU A 125 -10.49 -4.29 -4.27
C LEU A 125 -10.97 -5.23 -5.38
N VAL A 126 -11.56 -4.69 -6.44
CA VAL A 126 -11.79 -5.42 -7.69
C VAL A 126 -10.45 -5.51 -8.41
N HIS A 127 -9.99 -6.71 -8.74
CA HIS A 127 -8.66 -6.98 -9.28
C HIS A 127 -8.65 -8.19 -10.21
N THR A 128 -7.52 -8.41 -10.88
CA THR A 128 -7.21 -9.62 -11.67
C THR A 128 -5.75 -10.01 -11.46
N HIS A 129 -5.36 -11.20 -11.91
CA HIS A 129 -4.00 -11.72 -11.82
C HIS A 129 -3.32 -11.83 -13.19
N PRO A 130 -1.97 -11.72 -13.27
CA PRO A 130 -1.25 -11.82 -14.54
C PRO A 130 -1.46 -13.13 -15.27
N GLY A 131 -1.78 -14.20 -14.53
CA GLY A 131 -1.97 -15.55 -15.03
C GLY A 131 -3.39 -15.90 -15.48
N GLU A 132 -4.38 -15.07 -15.12
CA GLU A 132 -5.77 -15.22 -15.57
C GLU A 132 -5.90 -14.92 -17.07
N THR A 133 -6.98 -15.39 -17.68
CA THR A 133 -7.29 -15.12 -19.08
C THR A 133 -7.92 -13.74 -19.28
N ILE A 134 -7.76 -13.20 -20.47
CA ILE A 134 -8.44 -11.95 -20.87
C ILE A 134 -9.98 -12.10 -20.75
N ALA A 135 -10.53 -13.29 -21.07
CA ALA A 135 -11.96 -13.55 -20.91
C ALA A 135 -12.42 -13.47 -19.45
N GLU A 136 -11.64 -14.01 -18.49
CA GLU A 136 -11.92 -13.92 -17.06
C GLU A 136 -11.85 -12.46 -16.59
N ALA A 137 -10.80 -11.72 -16.98
CA ALA A 137 -10.67 -10.29 -16.65
C ALA A 137 -11.86 -9.46 -17.17
N ILE A 138 -12.32 -9.73 -18.40
CA ILE A 138 -13.52 -9.06 -18.95
C ILE A 138 -14.77 -9.43 -18.14
N SER A 139 -14.90 -10.68 -17.70
CA SER A 139 -16.03 -11.12 -16.88
C SER A 139 -16.05 -10.39 -15.54
N ILE A 140 -14.90 -10.21 -14.89
CA ILE A 140 -14.77 -9.43 -13.65
C ILE A 140 -15.17 -7.97 -13.86
N LEU A 141 -14.65 -7.29 -14.91
CA LEU A 141 -15.04 -5.92 -15.23
C LEU A 141 -16.56 -5.76 -15.40
N ARG A 142 -17.20 -6.72 -16.05
CA ARG A 142 -18.66 -6.71 -16.29
C ARG A 142 -19.47 -7.02 -15.04
N GLU A 143 -19.04 -7.99 -14.24
CA GLU A 143 -19.70 -8.42 -13.00
C GLU A 143 -19.77 -7.26 -12.01
N TYR A 144 -18.66 -6.57 -11.81
CA TYR A 144 -18.57 -5.46 -10.85
C TYR A 144 -18.89 -4.08 -11.47
N GLY A 145 -19.19 -4.01 -12.77
CA GLY A 145 -19.54 -2.75 -13.43
C GLY A 145 -18.40 -1.73 -13.45
N VAL A 146 -17.12 -2.18 -13.39
CA VAL A 146 -15.95 -1.32 -13.40
C VAL A 146 -15.28 -1.29 -14.78
N SER A 147 -14.66 -0.17 -15.13
CA SER A 147 -13.99 0.00 -16.42
C SER A 147 -12.48 -0.26 -16.36
N GLN A 148 -11.91 -0.31 -15.17
CA GLN A 148 -10.48 -0.51 -14.93
C GLN A 148 -10.28 -1.22 -13.59
N MET A 149 -9.22 -2.04 -13.51
CA MET A 149 -8.82 -2.70 -12.27
C MET A 149 -7.31 -2.93 -12.23
N PRO A 150 -6.69 -2.96 -11.04
CA PRO A 150 -5.29 -3.33 -10.89
C PRO A 150 -5.06 -4.81 -11.19
N VAL A 151 -3.85 -5.11 -11.65
CA VAL A 151 -3.32 -6.47 -11.79
C VAL A 151 -2.39 -6.72 -10.62
N VAL A 152 -2.70 -7.72 -9.79
CA VAL A 152 -1.97 -8.03 -8.55
C VAL A 152 -1.37 -9.43 -8.57
N ARG A 153 -0.26 -9.63 -7.83
CA ARG A 153 0.45 -10.93 -7.80
C ARG A 153 -0.17 -11.94 -6.85
N ALA A 154 -0.91 -11.48 -5.87
CA ALA A 154 -1.50 -12.32 -4.82
C ALA A 154 -2.93 -11.86 -4.50
N GLU A 155 -3.68 -12.69 -3.78
CA GLU A 155 -5.00 -12.33 -3.27
C GLU A 155 -4.93 -11.18 -2.25
N PRO A 156 -5.86 -10.21 -2.30
CA PRO A 156 -5.97 -9.18 -1.27
C PRO A 156 -6.18 -9.76 0.15
N PRO A 157 -5.70 -9.05 1.17
CA PRO A 157 -5.04 -7.75 1.13
C PRO A 157 -3.61 -7.84 0.59
N VAL A 158 -3.23 -6.97 -0.34
CA VAL A 158 -1.91 -6.89 -0.95
C VAL A 158 -1.22 -5.57 -0.60
N MET A 159 0.11 -5.52 -0.73
CA MET A 159 0.86 -4.27 -0.64
C MET A 159 0.98 -3.61 -2.02
N ALA A 160 1.22 -2.30 -2.04
CA ALA A 160 1.41 -1.54 -3.29
C ALA A 160 2.48 -2.17 -4.23
N ALA A 161 3.52 -2.79 -3.67
CA ALA A 161 4.58 -3.46 -4.42
C ALA A 161 4.11 -4.75 -5.14
N GLU A 162 2.96 -5.30 -4.78
CA GLU A 162 2.36 -6.47 -5.42
C GLU A 162 1.46 -6.10 -6.61
N VAL A 163 1.20 -4.80 -6.81
CA VAL A 163 0.50 -4.28 -7.99
C VAL A 163 1.48 -4.20 -9.15
N VAL A 164 1.30 -5.04 -10.14
CA VAL A 164 2.25 -5.19 -11.26
C VAL A 164 1.79 -4.50 -12.55
N GLY A 165 0.55 -4.01 -12.58
CA GLY A 165 -0.01 -3.32 -13.73
C GLY A 165 -1.48 -2.99 -13.51
N SER A 166 -2.16 -2.70 -14.60
CA SER A 166 -3.61 -2.52 -14.66
C SER A 166 -4.17 -3.10 -15.96
N VAL A 167 -5.48 -3.26 -16.01
CA VAL A 167 -6.22 -3.50 -17.24
C VAL A 167 -7.40 -2.55 -17.32
N SER A 168 -7.72 -2.13 -18.54
CA SER A 168 -8.91 -1.34 -18.83
C SER A 168 -9.80 -2.05 -19.85
N ALA A 169 -11.11 -1.79 -19.79
CA ALA A 169 -12.04 -2.29 -20.81
C ALA A 169 -11.63 -1.84 -22.23
N ARG A 170 -11.12 -0.61 -22.35
CA ARG A 170 -10.61 -0.06 -23.62
C ARG A 170 -9.37 -0.82 -24.10
N GLY A 171 -8.38 -1.03 -23.21
CA GLY A 171 -7.13 -1.72 -23.54
C GLY A 171 -7.37 -3.17 -23.96
N LEU A 172 -8.20 -3.91 -23.19
CA LEU A 172 -8.55 -5.29 -23.51
C LEU A 172 -9.31 -5.40 -24.85
N LEU A 173 -10.29 -4.53 -25.10
CA LEU A 173 -10.97 -4.46 -26.39
C LEU A 173 -9.99 -4.14 -27.53
N GLY A 174 -9.10 -3.19 -27.34
CA GLY A 174 -8.06 -2.84 -28.32
C GLY A 174 -7.20 -4.03 -28.69
N ALA A 175 -6.68 -4.77 -27.69
CA ALA A 175 -5.85 -5.95 -27.89
C ALA A 175 -6.59 -7.06 -28.67
N LEU A 176 -7.86 -7.28 -28.35
CA LEU A 176 -8.71 -8.27 -29.05
C LEU A 176 -8.99 -7.86 -30.50
N PHE A 177 -9.37 -6.62 -30.75
CA PHE A 177 -9.69 -6.11 -32.10
C PHE A 177 -8.49 -6.05 -33.02
N THR A 178 -7.33 -5.69 -32.49
CA THR A 178 -6.07 -5.67 -33.25
C THR A 178 -5.44 -7.04 -33.40
N ARG A 179 -6.02 -8.09 -32.80
CA ARG A 179 -5.51 -9.45 -32.77
C ARG A 179 -4.10 -9.55 -32.14
N GLN A 180 -3.76 -8.61 -31.28
CA GLN A 180 -2.54 -8.71 -30.46
C GLN A 180 -2.66 -9.78 -29.37
N ALA A 181 -3.90 -10.04 -28.92
CA ALA A 181 -4.22 -11.11 -27.99
C ALA A 181 -5.60 -11.72 -28.29
N GLY A 182 -5.80 -12.96 -27.86
CA GLY A 182 -7.09 -13.66 -27.91
C GLY A 182 -7.74 -13.76 -26.53
N PRO A 183 -9.03 -14.11 -26.42
CA PRO A 183 -9.73 -14.24 -25.14
C PRO A 183 -9.09 -15.26 -24.17
N ALA A 184 -8.43 -16.30 -24.72
CA ALA A 184 -7.77 -17.35 -23.93
C ALA A 184 -6.34 -16.99 -23.52
N ASP A 185 -5.79 -15.89 -24.03
CA ASP A 185 -4.45 -15.44 -23.65
C ASP A 185 -4.46 -14.86 -22.24
N ARG A 186 -3.28 -14.85 -21.62
CA ARG A 186 -3.10 -14.33 -20.26
C ARG A 186 -3.22 -12.82 -20.21
N VAL A 187 -3.74 -12.29 -19.10
CA VAL A 187 -3.81 -10.85 -18.80
C VAL A 187 -2.46 -10.17 -18.97
N SER A 188 -1.36 -10.84 -18.60
CA SER A 188 0.00 -10.30 -18.74
C SER A 188 0.39 -9.85 -20.16
N VAL A 189 -0.29 -10.35 -21.20
CA VAL A 189 -0.03 -9.98 -22.61
C VAL A 189 -0.65 -8.61 -22.98
N ALA A 190 -1.76 -8.27 -22.32
CA ALA A 190 -2.53 -7.03 -22.59
C ALA A 190 -2.52 -6.06 -21.39
N MET A 191 -1.62 -6.28 -20.43
CA MET A 191 -1.50 -5.48 -19.22
C MET A 191 -0.91 -4.10 -19.56
N GLU A 192 -1.49 -3.07 -18.96
CA GLU A 192 -1.07 -1.68 -19.01
C GLU A 192 -0.21 -1.34 -17.77
N PRO A 193 0.51 -0.21 -17.75
CA PRO A 193 1.19 0.26 -16.55
C PRO A 193 0.26 0.37 -15.35
N SER A 194 0.82 0.27 -14.14
CA SER A 194 0.03 0.45 -12.91
C SER A 194 -0.64 1.81 -12.87
N LEU A 195 -1.86 1.86 -12.33
CA LEU A 195 -2.59 3.09 -12.11
C LEU A 195 -1.78 4.05 -11.21
N PRO A 196 -1.90 5.37 -11.41
CA PRO A 196 -1.35 6.35 -10.47
C PRO A 196 -1.86 6.07 -9.05
N MET A 197 -0.99 6.19 -8.06
CA MET A 197 -1.30 5.89 -6.67
C MET A 197 -1.45 7.17 -5.85
N VAL A 198 -2.50 7.21 -5.00
CA VAL A 198 -2.77 8.29 -4.04
C VAL A 198 -3.15 7.69 -2.69
N GLY A 199 -2.88 8.42 -1.60
CA GLY A 199 -3.27 7.97 -0.26
C GLY A 199 -4.72 8.31 0.06
N ALA A 200 -5.38 7.45 0.82
CA ALA A 200 -6.76 7.65 1.27
C ALA A 200 -6.95 8.92 2.13
N THR A 201 -5.90 9.36 2.82
CA THR A 201 -5.90 10.57 3.66
C THR A 201 -5.56 11.85 2.91
N GLU A 202 -5.23 11.79 1.61
CA GLU A 202 -4.99 12.98 0.80
C GLU A 202 -6.30 13.71 0.47
N PRO A 203 -6.26 15.07 0.30
CA PRO A 203 -7.42 15.85 -0.11
C PRO A 203 -7.98 15.39 -1.46
N VAL A 204 -9.30 15.50 -1.66
CA VAL A 204 -9.95 15.20 -2.96
C VAL A 204 -9.34 15.98 -4.12
N ALA A 205 -8.87 17.21 -3.89
CA ALA A 205 -8.17 18.01 -4.90
C ALA A 205 -6.99 17.26 -5.53
N ARG A 206 -6.29 16.43 -4.75
CA ARG A 206 -5.18 15.60 -5.26
C ARG A 206 -5.65 14.55 -6.27
N ALA A 207 -6.81 13.91 -6.01
CA ALA A 207 -7.41 12.98 -6.96
C ALA A 207 -7.80 13.70 -8.26
N VAL A 208 -8.37 14.90 -8.15
CA VAL A 208 -8.71 15.73 -9.33
C VAL A 208 -7.47 16.01 -10.17
N GLU A 209 -6.36 16.48 -9.57
CA GLU A 209 -5.10 16.72 -10.28
C GLU A 209 -4.62 15.49 -11.05
N VAL A 210 -4.60 14.32 -10.40
CA VAL A 210 -4.13 13.06 -11.02
C VAL A 210 -5.06 12.61 -12.15
N LEU A 211 -6.36 12.82 -12.01
CA LEU A 211 -7.38 12.40 -12.98
C LEU A 211 -7.57 13.40 -14.14
N VAL A 212 -6.89 14.57 -14.15
CA VAL A 212 -6.85 15.44 -15.35
C VAL A 212 -6.31 14.68 -16.54
N ASP A 213 -5.18 13.97 -16.34
CA ASP A 213 -4.47 13.25 -17.41
C ASP A 213 -4.72 11.73 -17.38
N GLY A 214 -5.34 11.20 -16.32
CA GLY A 214 -5.62 9.78 -16.11
C GLY A 214 -7.11 9.44 -16.12
N ASP A 215 -7.46 8.19 -16.44
CA ASP A 215 -8.84 7.72 -16.42
C ASP A 215 -9.24 7.13 -15.06
N ALA A 216 -8.26 6.65 -14.28
CA ALA A 216 -8.46 6.09 -12.95
C ALA A 216 -7.20 6.23 -12.09
N LEU A 217 -7.35 6.09 -10.79
CA LEU A 217 -6.27 6.04 -9.80
C LEU A 217 -6.51 4.95 -8.77
N LEU A 218 -5.43 4.45 -8.19
CA LEU A 218 -5.44 3.45 -7.14
C LEU A 218 -5.29 4.15 -5.78
N VAL A 219 -6.23 3.91 -4.87
CA VAL A 219 -6.20 4.47 -3.51
C VAL A 219 -5.45 3.53 -2.58
N LEU A 220 -4.51 4.08 -1.83
CA LEU A 220 -3.71 3.35 -0.83
C LEU A 220 -4.08 3.79 0.59
N ASP A 221 -4.15 2.82 1.50
CA ASP A 221 -4.25 3.02 2.94
C ASP A 221 -3.25 2.09 3.63
N ASP A 222 -2.38 2.64 4.49
CA ASP A 222 -1.27 1.93 5.12
C ASP A 222 -0.45 1.08 4.11
N GLY A 223 -0.16 1.65 2.93
CA GLY A 223 0.61 1.01 1.87
C GLY A 223 -0.15 -0.08 1.08
N LYS A 224 -1.43 -0.30 1.38
CA LYS A 224 -2.28 -1.32 0.75
C LYS A 224 -3.28 -0.69 -0.20
N PRO A 225 -3.47 -1.24 -1.41
CA PRO A 225 -4.56 -0.86 -2.29
C PRO A 225 -5.92 -1.17 -1.64
N VAL A 226 -6.77 -0.16 -1.54
CA VAL A 226 -8.10 -0.26 -0.93
C VAL A 226 -9.23 0.06 -1.89
N GLY A 227 -8.92 0.46 -3.13
CA GLY A 227 -9.93 0.68 -4.16
C GLY A 227 -9.40 1.51 -5.33
N VAL A 228 -10.24 1.64 -6.35
CA VAL A 228 -9.97 2.43 -7.55
C VAL A 228 -11.01 3.54 -7.66
N LEU A 229 -10.57 4.77 -7.92
CA LEU A 229 -11.43 5.91 -8.23
C LEU A 229 -11.24 6.36 -9.67
N THR A 230 -12.34 6.81 -10.27
CA THR A 230 -12.41 7.36 -11.62
C THR A 230 -12.92 8.81 -11.57
N ARG A 231 -12.88 9.51 -12.71
CA ARG A 231 -13.50 10.86 -12.83
C ARG A 231 -14.98 10.85 -12.47
N GLN A 232 -15.71 9.79 -12.82
CA GLN A 232 -17.14 9.70 -12.55
C GLN A 232 -17.45 9.70 -11.04
N ASP A 233 -16.60 9.05 -10.24
CA ASP A 233 -16.76 9.00 -8.79
C ASP A 233 -16.64 10.40 -8.18
N LEU A 234 -15.71 11.24 -8.70
CA LEU A 234 -15.55 12.62 -8.25
C LEU A 234 -16.68 13.55 -8.70
N LEU A 235 -17.29 13.31 -9.87
CA LEU A 235 -18.41 14.11 -10.36
C LEU A 235 -19.69 13.86 -9.55
N SER A 236 -19.90 12.65 -9.07
CA SER A 236 -21.02 12.32 -8.18
C SER A 236 -20.95 13.05 -6.84
N ASP A 237 -19.79 13.59 -6.52
CA ASP A 237 -19.45 14.29 -5.29
C ASP A 237 -19.75 15.81 -5.30
N ILE A 238 -20.06 16.36 -6.46
CA ILE A 238 -20.23 17.82 -6.68
C ILE A 238 -21.70 18.28 -6.47
N ASN A 239 -22.60 17.40 -6.02
CA ASN A 239 -24.00 17.73 -5.76
C ASN A 239 -24.29 18.11 -4.31
#